data_75680b97fe80c2f1cf9c5bad1751a643
#
_entry.id   75680b97fe80c2f1cf9c5bad1751a643
#
_cell.length_a   1.000
_cell.length_b   1.000
_cell.length_c   1.000
_cell.angle_alpha   90.00
_cell.angle_beta   90.00
_cell.angle_gamma   90.00
#
_symmetry.space_group_name_H-M   'P 1'
#
loop_
_entity.id
_entity.type
_entity.pdbx_description
1 polymer ?
#
loop_
_entity_poly.entity_id
_entity_poly.type
_entity_poly.pdbx_seq_one_letter_code
_entity_poly.pdbx_strand_id
1 'polypeptide(L)'
;MLEQYVKKILTSRVYDVAIETPLQGARQLSERLGNHVLLKREDLQPVFSFKIRGAYNKLAQLPAEQTARGVVTASAGNHAQGLALAARELGIKATIVMPRTTPEIKVEGVRSRGATVVLHGDSFPEALAYSLKLVDEQGFVYIHPYDDPDTIAGQGTVAMEILRQQPGQLDAIFVPVGGGGLIAGIAAYVKYLRPEIKVIGVEPDDSNCLQAAMAAGERVVLSQVGLFADGVAVAQIGHHTFEVCRHYVDEVITVSTDEICAAIKDIYDDTRSITEPSGALGVAGIKKYVEQRGVSGQTLVAIDSGANVNFDRLRHVAERAELGEGREAIIAVTIPEQPGSFKAFCEAIGKRQITEFNYRYHTDREAHIFVGVQTHPENDPRSALIASLTEQGFPVLDLTDNELAKLHIRHMVGGHAERVNDEVVLRFEFPERPGALFNFLNRLGGRWTISMFHYRNHGAADGRVVAGLVVPEEERHLVGAALDEIGYPYWDESENPAYRLFLG
;
A
#
# COMPACT_ATOMS: atom_id res chain seq x y z
N MET A 1 27.42 15.26 8.78
CA MET A 1 26.02 14.75 8.81
C MET A 1 25.96 13.37 9.47
N LEU A 2 26.56 12.31 8.90
CA LEU A 2 26.45 10.94 9.43
C LEU A 2 26.86 10.81 10.90
N GLU A 3 28.04 11.36 11.28
CA GLU A 3 28.54 11.29 12.64
C GLU A 3 27.55 11.89 13.68
N GLN A 4 26.84 12.94 13.31
CA GLN A 4 25.83 13.57 14.19
C GLN A 4 24.64 12.63 14.41
N TYR A 5 24.15 11.98 13.33
CA TYR A 5 23.07 10.98 13.45
C TYR A 5 23.52 9.76 14.24
N VAL A 6 24.73 9.26 13.97
CA VAL A 6 25.27 8.10 14.72
C VAL A 6 25.37 8.40 16.21
N LYS A 7 25.87 9.58 16.60
CA LYS A 7 25.90 10.02 18.01
C LYS A 7 24.49 10.05 18.61
N LYS A 8 23.49 10.60 17.88
CA LYS A 8 22.11 10.63 18.33
C LYS A 8 21.49 9.23 18.43
N ILE A 9 21.79 8.32 17.50
CA ILE A 9 21.33 6.92 17.51
C ILE A 9 21.89 6.19 18.73
N LEU A 10 23.18 6.32 18.99
CA LEU A 10 23.85 5.69 20.14
C LEU A 10 23.37 6.19 21.50
N THR A 11 22.85 7.43 21.55
CA THR A 11 22.29 8.03 22.78
C THR A 11 20.78 8.01 22.83
N SER A 12 20.13 7.36 21.86
CA SER A 12 18.67 7.26 21.79
C SER A 12 18.11 6.43 22.96
N ARG A 13 17.01 6.95 23.52
CA ARG A 13 16.27 6.29 24.59
C ARG A 13 15.06 5.58 24.00
N VAL A 14 15.26 4.41 23.39
CA VAL A 14 14.15 3.64 22.79
C VAL A 14 13.80 2.41 23.63
N TYR A 15 14.77 1.81 24.32
CA TYR A 15 14.58 0.55 25.03
C TYR A 15 13.86 0.65 26.37
N ASP A 16 13.45 1.83 26.75
CA ASP A 16 12.53 2.03 27.86
C ASP A 16 11.12 1.45 27.52
N VAL A 17 10.78 1.37 26.23
CA VAL A 17 9.47 0.92 25.73
C VAL A 17 9.56 -0.02 24.54
N ALA A 18 10.52 0.18 23.65
CA ALA A 18 10.74 -0.71 22.50
C ALA A 18 11.54 -1.94 22.91
N ILE A 19 11.28 -3.05 22.27
CA ILE A 19 12.09 -4.26 22.42
C ILE A 19 13.15 -4.34 21.31
N GLU A 20 14.27 -5.00 21.59
CA GLU A 20 15.16 -5.46 20.55
C GLU A 20 14.46 -6.59 19.80
N THR A 21 14.04 -6.31 18.57
CA THR A 21 13.30 -7.29 17.78
C THR A 21 14.23 -8.32 17.15
N PRO A 22 13.78 -9.56 16.92
CA PRO A 22 14.62 -10.55 16.27
C PRO A 22 14.88 -10.21 14.80
N LEU A 23 16.05 -10.64 14.33
CA LEU A 23 16.38 -10.79 12.92
C LEU A 23 16.13 -12.26 12.54
N GLN A 24 14.96 -12.55 11.98
CA GLN A 24 14.47 -13.91 11.73
C GLN A 24 14.74 -14.35 10.31
N GLY A 25 15.25 -15.57 10.11
CA GLY A 25 15.39 -16.15 8.77
C GLY A 25 14.04 -16.52 8.14
N ALA A 26 13.82 -16.12 6.90
CA ALA A 26 12.70 -16.54 6.05
C ALA A 26 13.14 -17.74 5.20
N ARG A 27 12.92 -18.95 5.71
CA ARG A 27 13.50 -20.18 5.12
C ARG A 27 12.95 -20.50 3.73
N GLN A 28 11.61 -20.52 3.59
CA GLN A 28 10.98 -20.88 2.31
C GLN A 28 11.31 -19.83 1.24
N LEU A 29 11.25 -18.55 1.61
CA LEU A 29 11.62 -17.46 0.71
C LEU A 29 13.09 -17.52 0.32
N SER A 30 13.99 -17.83 1.26
CA SER A 30 15.43 -17.99 1.00
C SER A 30 15.72 -19.11 0.00
N GLU A 31 15.10 -20.28 0.20
CA GLU A 31 15.24 -21.45 -0.69
C GLU A 31 14.72 -21.10 -2.10
N ARG A 32 13.56 -20.45 -2.21
CA ARG A 32 12.98 -20.05 -3.50
C ARG A 32 13.81 -19.02 -4.26
N LEU A 33 14.39 -18.05 -3.55
CA LEU A 33 15.17 -16.98 -4.18
C LEU A 33 16.69 -17.30 -4.31
N GLY A 34 17.15 -18.43 -3.79
CA GLY A 34 18.58 -18.77 -3.80
C GLY A 34 19.47 -17.78 -3.04
N ASN A 35 18.95 -17.13 -2.02
CA ASN A 35 19.60 -16.11 -1.21
C ASN A 35 19.30 -16.32 0.29
N HIS A 36 20.02 -15.67 1.20
CA HIS A 36 19.70 -15.67 2.63
C HIS A 36 18.82 -14.47 2.95
N VAL A 37 17.52 -14.68 3.06
CA VAL A 37 16.55 -13.64 3.39
C VAL A 37 16.29 -13.61 4.89
N LEU A 38 16.48 -12.44 5.50
CA LEU A 38 16.27 -12.19 6.91
C LEU A 38 15.20 -11.09 7.08
N LEU A 39 14.31 -11.26 8.06
CA LEU A 39 13.26 -10.32 8.40
C LEU A 39 13.59 -9.62 9.72
N LYS A 40 13.73 -8.32 9.70
CA LYS A 40 13.78 -7.51 10.93
C LYS A 40 12.36 -7.24 11.42
N ARG A 41 11.95 -7.91 12.49
CA ARG A 41 10.58 -8.09 12.94
C ARG A 41 10.06 -6.91 13.79
N GLU A 42 9.94 -5.73 13.18
CA GLU A 42 9.39 -4.55 13.87
C GLU A 42 7.85 -4.63 14.08
N ASP A 43 7.19 -5.55 13.42
CA ASP A 43 5.81 -5.96 13.68
C ASP A 43 5.58 -6.49 15.11
N LEU A 44 6.64 -6.99 15.77
CA LEU A 44 6.59 -7.51 17.13
C LEU A 44 6.73 -6.44 18.24
N GLN A 45 6.90 -5.18 17.89
CA GLN A 45 6.92 -4.07 18.85
C GLN A 45 5.59 -3.97 19.63
N PRO A 46 5.56 -3.39 20.84
CA PRO A 46 4.34 -3.25 21.66
C PRO A 46 3.17 -2.50 20.99
N VAL A 47 3.47 -1.69 19.95
CA VAL A 47 2.47 -1.02 19.10
C VAL A 47 2.39 -1.63 17.71
N PHE A 48 2.94 -2.81 17.54
CA PHE A 48 2.97 -3.55 16.27
C PHE A 48 3.62 -2.76 15.12
N SER A 49 4.59 -1.89 15.42
CA SER A 49 5.39 -1.17 14.41
C SER A 49 6.61 -0.49 15.01
N PHE A 50 7.62 -0.22 14.17
CA PHE A 50 8.85 0.51 14.55
C PHE A 50 8.62 1.93 15.07
N LYS A 51 7.45 2.52 14.83
CA LYS A 51 7.17 3.93 15.12
C LYS A 51 7.35 4.31 16.58
N ILE A 52 7.22 3.35 17.50
CA ILE A 52 7.44 3.56 18.93
C ILE A 52 8.85 4.07 19.22
N ARG A 53 9.86 3.62 18.46
CA ARG A 53 11.27 4.00 18.66
C ARG A 53 11.48 5.50 18.53
N GLY A 54 11.12 6.05 17.37
CA GLY A 54 11.28 7.49 17.08
C GLY A 54 10.32 8.35 17.91
N ALA A 55 9.09 7.92 18.13
CA ALA A 55 8.12 8.64 18.95
C ALA A 55 8.62 8.77 20.39
N TYR A 56 9.07 7.67 21.00
CA TYR A 56 9.58 7.70 22.38
C TYR A 56 10.87 8.50 22.48
N ASN A 57 11.83 8.25 21.57
CA ASN A 57 13.11 9.00 21.60
C ASN A 57 12.88 10.49 21.50
N LYS A 58 11.98 10.95 20.62
CA LYS A 58 11.64 12.36 20.49
C LYS A 58 11.05 12.93 21.77
N LEU A 59 10.07 12.27 22.36
CA LEU A 59 9.46 12.73 23.60
C LEU A 59 10.46 12.77 24.76
N ALA A 60 11.31 11.76 24.88
CA ALA A 60 12.32 11.65 25.94
C ALA A 60 13.43 12.73 25.84
N GLN A 61 13.60 13.37 24.69
CA GLN A 61 14.55 14.46 24.47
C GLN A 61 13.92 15.86 24.67
N LEU A 62 12.60 15.95 24.85
CA LEU A 62 11.93 17.23 25.05
C LEU A 62 12.25 17.82 26.43
N PRO A 63 12.53 19.13 26.51
CA PRO A 63 12.66 19.83 27.80
C PRO A 63 11.38 19.73 28.63
N ALA A 64 11.52 19.71 29.94
CA ALA A 64 10.39 19.61 30.89
C ALA A 64 9.31 20.70 30.66
N GLU A 65 9.72 21.91 30.32
CA GLU A 65 8.81 23.01 29.98
C GLU A 65 7.93 22.68 28.74
N GLN A 66 8.48 22.00 27.74
CA GLN A 66 7.74 21.60 26.55
C GLN A 66 6.80 20.43 26.83
N THR A 67 7.25 19.45 27.61
CA THR A 67 6.41 18.29 27.98
C THR A 67 5.24 18.71 28.87
N ALA A 68 5.41 19.70 29.72
CA ALA A 68 4.35 20.24 30.59
C ALA A 68 3.17 20.84 29.79
N ARG A 69 3.44 21.39 28.59
CA ARG A 69 2.40 21.92 27.70
C ARG A 69 1.59 20.83 27.01
N GLY A 70 2.15 19.63 26.89
CA GLY A 70 1.58 18.52 26.13
C GLY A 70 2.03 18.53 24.66
N VAL A 71 1.74 17.44 23.99
CA VAL A 71 2.16 17.21 22.60
C VAL A 71 0.97 16.97 21.68
N VAL A 72 1.12 17.25 20.40
CA VAL A 72 0.11 17.03 19.37
C VAL A 72 0.74 16.45 18.10
N THR A 73 0.00 15.62 17.40
CA THR A 73 0.34 15.18 16.04
C THR A 73 -0.93 14.94 15.22
N ALA A 74 -0.79 14.98 13.89
CA ALA A 74 -1.79 14.48 12.96
C ALA A 74 -1.35 13.09 12.46
N SER A 75 -2.11 12.05 12.77
CA SER A 75 -1.85 10.70 12.28
C SER A 75 -3.01 9.77 12.63
N ALA A 76 -3.39 8.92 11.67
CA ALA A 76 -4.41 7.87 11.85
C ALA A 76 -3.81 6.45 11.89
N GLY A 77 -2.48 6.31 11.92
CA GLY A 77 -1.79 5.02 11.79
C GLY A 77 -0.76 4.75 12.88
N ASN A 78 0.34 4.13 12.49
CA ASN A 78 1.40 3.64 13.37
C ASN A 78 2.03 4.73 14.25
N HIS A 79 2.20 5.94 13.72
CA HIS A 79 2.77 7.04 14.49
C HIS A 79 1.83 7.47 15.64
N ALA A 80 0.53 7.51 15.40
CA ALA A 80 -0.46 7.83 16.41
C ALA A 80 -0.40 6.87 17.61
N GLN A 81 -0.32 5.57 17.34
CA GLN A 81 -0.22 4.53 18.37
C GLN A 81 1.13 4.60 19.10
N GLY A 82 2.22 4.81 18.34
CA GLY A 82 3.55 4.97 18.93
C GLY A 82 3.63 6.19 19.84
N LEU A 83 3.10 7.33 19.42
CA LEU A 83 3.09 8.56 20.22
C LEU A 83 2.21 8.40 21.47
N ALA A 84 1.03 7.79 21.34
CA ALA A 84 0.12 7.56 22.47
C ALA A 84 0.77 6.72 23.55
N LEU A 85 1.41 5.60 23.18
CA LEU A 85 2.12 4.76 24.14
C LEU A 85 3.32 5.50 24.76
N ALA A 86 4.15 6.14 23.92
CA ALA A 86 5.31 6.89 24.40
C ALA A 86 4.93 7.99 25.39
N ALA A 87 3.88 8.75 25.09
CA ALA A 87 3.39 9.82 25.96
C ALA A 87 2.86 9.26 27.28
N ARG A 88 2.12 8.16 27.25
CA ARG A 88 1.64 7.49 28.48
C ARG A 88 2.79 7.09 29.39
N GLU A 89 3.81 6.44 28.85
CA GLU A 89 4.95 5.94 29.63
C GLU A 89 5.80 7.09 30.22
N LEU A 90 5.81 8.25 29.57
CA LEU A 90 6.51 9.45 30.06
C LEU A 90 5.60 10.39 30.87
N GLY A 91 4.32 10.07 31.05
CA GLY A 91 3.37 10.93 31.77
C GLY A 91 3.04 12.23 31.04
N ILE A 92 3.19 12.29 29.74
CA ILE A 92 2.97 13.48 28.89
C ILE A 92 1.53 13.42 28.31
N LYS A 93 0.82 14.54 28.34
CA LYS A 93 -0.48 14.63 27.65
C LYS A 93 -0.29 14.63 26.13
N ALA A 94 -0.92 13.71 25.44
CA ALA A 94 -0.89 13.63 23.97
C ALA A 94 -2.28 13.84 23.38
N THR A 95 -2.35 14.71 22.38
CA THR A 95 -3.52 14.93 21.53
C THR A 95 -3.22 14.44 20.13
N ILE A 96 -4.07 13.58 19.59
CA ILE A 96 -3.90 13.01 18.26
C ILE A 96 -5.09 13.41 17.40
N VAL A 97 -4.80 14.16 16.35
CA VAL A 97 -5.80 14.61 15.39
C VAL A 97 -5.87 13.60 14.24
N MET A 98 -7.08 13.11 13.98
CA MET A 98 -7.36 12.14 12.91
C MET A 98 -8.48 12.66 12.02
N PRO A 99 -8.48 12.34 10.72
CA PRO A 99 -9.65 12.53 9.87
C PRO A 99 -10.88 11.80 10.44
N ARG A 100 -12.08 12.32 10.19
CA ARG A 100 -13.34 11.66 10.56
C ARG A 100 -13.57 10.33 9.84
N THR A 101 -12.89 10.14 8.72
CA THR A 101 -12.89 8.91 7.91
C THR A 101 -12.06 7.77 8.53
N THR A 102 -11.34 8.04 9.62
CA THR A 102 -10.50 7.03 10.27
C THR A 102 -11.34 5.89 10.85
N PRO A 103 -11.06 4.63 10.50
CA PRO A 103 -11.76 3.47 11.04
C PRO A 103 -11.72 3.43 12.58
N GLU A 104 -12.84 3.06 13.19
CA GLU A 104 -13.00 3.07 14.66
C GLU A 104 -11.95 2.21 15.37
N ILE A 105 -11.54 1.09 14.79
CA ILE A 105 -10.49 0.23 15.35
C ILE A 105 -9.15 0.98 15.53
N LYS A 106 -8.82 1.90 14.63
CA LYS A 106 -7.61 2.73 14.74
C LYS A 106 -7.78 3.82 15.80
N VAL A 107 -8.96 4.40 15.88
CA VAL A 107 -9.31 5.42 16.89
C VAL A 107 -9.23 4.80 18.30
N GLU A 108 -9.86 3.66 18.52
CA GLU A 108 -9.82 2.93 19.79
C GLU A 108 -8.42 2.42 20.11
N GLY A 109 -7.66 2.01 19.11
CA GLY A 109 -6.24 1.63 19.29
C GLY A 109 -5.40 2.75 19.90
N VAL A 110 -5.72 4.00 19.65
CA VAL A 110 -5.04 5.18 20.23
C VAL A 110 -5.64 5.57 21.57
N ARG A 111 -6.99 5.61 21.70
CA ARG A 111 -7.67 5.93 22.96
C ARG A 111 -7.31 4.98 24.09
N SER A 112 -7.24 3.68 23.80
CA SER A 112 -6.86 2.65 24.78
C SER A 112 -5.44 2.83 25.32
N ARG A 113 -4.58 3.57 24.62
CA ARG A 113 -3.23 3.94 25.07
C ARG A 113 -3.17 5.26 25.83
N GLY A 114 -4.34 5.88 26.12
CA GLY A 114 -4.44 7.06 26.99
C GLY A 114 -4.29 8.41 26.31
N ALA A 115 -4.19 8.48 24.98
CA ALA A 115 -4.15 9.75 24.26
C ALA A 115 -5.58 10.30 24.02
N THR A 116 -5.69 11.62 23.97
CA THR A 116 -6.90 12.30 23.54
C THR A 116 -6.97 12.27 22.01
N VAL A 117 -8.05 11.70 21.45
CA VAL A 117 -8.28 11.69 20.01
C VAL A 117 -9.27 12.79 19.63
N VAL A 118 -8.89 13.60 18.66
CA VAL A 118 -9.74 14.63 18.04
C VAL A 118 -9.99 14.25 16.59
N LEU A 119 -11.25 14.00 16.24
CA LEU A 119 -11.68 13.73 14.87
C LEU A 119 -11.99 15.07 14.18
N HIS A 120 -11.16 15.47 13.20
CA HIS A 120 -11.32 16.74 12.51
C HIS A 120 -10.99 16.64 11.02
N GLY A 121 -11.85 17.26 10.19
CA GLY A 121 -11.73 17.19 8.73
C GLY A 121 -12.04 15.81 8.16
N ASP A 122 -12.02 15.70 6.86
CA ASP A 122 -12.29 14.48 6.11
C ASP A 122 -11.02 13.93 5.44
N SER A 123 -9.93 14.70 5.50
CA SER A 123 -8.64 14.39 4.88
C SER A 123 -7.47 14.59 5.86
N PHE A 124 -6.34 13.96 5.56
CA PHE A 124 -5.10 14.16 6.33
C PHE A 124 -4.61 15.63 6.33
N PRO A 125 -4.62 16.37 5.21
CA PRO A 125 -4.25 17.79 5.22
C PRO A 125 -5.09 18.64 6.17
N GLU A 126 -6.40 18.39 6.27
CA GLU A 126 -7.29 19.09 7.20
C GLU A 126 -6.98 18.77 8.67
N ALA A 127 -6.76 17.48 8.97
CA ALA A 127 -6.34 17.05 10.30
C ALA A 127 -4.99 17.66 10.70
N LEU A 128 -4.05 17.71 9.75
CA LEU A 128 -2.74 18.35 9.96
C LEU A 128 -2.89 19.87 10.23
N ALA A 129 -3.66 20.57 9.41
CA ALA A 129 -3.88 22.01 9.60
C ALA A 129 -4.49 22.31 10.98
N TYR A 130 -5.44 21.47 11.41
CA TYR A 130 -6.03 21.62 12.74
C TYR A 130 -5.05 21.32 13.87
N SER A 131 -4.20 20.31 13.71
CA SER A 131 -3.15 20.01 14.71
C SER A 131 -2.15 21.18 14.87
N LEU A 132 -1.79 21.84 13.77
CA LEU A 132 -0.94 23.04 13.81
C LEU A 132 -1.65 24.24 14.46
N LYS A 133 -2.96 24.40 14.22
CA LYS A 133 -3.78 25.38 14.93
C LYS A 133 -3.76 25.16 16.44
N LEU A 134 -3.82 23.91 16.91
CA LEU A 134 -3.70 23.59 18.33
C LEU A 134 -2.32 23.94 18.91
N VAL A 135 -1.24 23.86 18.11
CA VAL A 135 0.08 24.36 18.50
C VAL A 135 0.02 25.86 18.81
N ASP A 136 -0.56 26.64 17.88
CA ASP A 136 -0.63 28.11 18.03
C ASP A 136 -1.55 28.53 19.17
N GLU A 137 -2.72 27.89 19.33
CA GLU A 137 -3.73 28.29 20.30
C GLU A 137 -3.48 27.77 21.73
N GLN A 138 -2.91 26.56 21.85
CA GLN A 138 -2.74 25.88 23.15
C GLN A 138 -1.29 25.68 23.55
N GLY A 139 -0.34 26.05 22.68
CA GLY A 139 1.08 25.94 22.94
C GLY A 139 1.60 24.50 22.96
N PHE A 140 0.88 23.53 22.38
CA PHE A 140 1.34 22.15 22.27
C PHE A 140 2.62 22.05 21.47
N VAL A 141 3.42 21.01 21.71
CA VAL A 141 4.56 20.68 20.87
C VAL A 141 4.14 19.73 19.78
N TYR A 142 4.32 20.11 18.52
CA TYR A 142 4.05 19.22 17.39
C TYR A 142 5.11 18.14 17.28
N ILE A 143 4.70 16.89 17.24
CA ILE A 143 5.59 15.73 17.05
C ILE A 143 5.48 15.22 15.64
N HIS A 144 6.52 15.50 14.85
CA HIS A 144 6.53 15.12 13.44
C HIS A 144 6.72 13.60 13.28
N PRO A 145 5.94 12.91 12.41
CA PRO A 145 5.96 11.46 12.29
C PRO A 145 7.24 10.87 11.67
N TYR A 146 8.11 11.68 11.05
CA TYR A 146 9.33 11.24 10.38
C TYR A 146 10.41 12.32 10.20
N ASP A 147 10.04 13.60 10.00
CA ASP A 147 10.98 14.66 9.61
C ASP A 147 11.49 15.45 10.82
N ASP A 148 12.13 14.75 11.74
CA ASP A 148 12.75 15.32 12.93
C ASP A 148 14.00 14.50 13.28
N PRO A 149 15.15 15.16 13.58
CA PRO A 149 16.43 14.48 13.84
C PRO A 149 16.39 13.47 15.01
N ASP A 150 15.59 13.73 16.05
CA ASP A 150 15.47 12.80 17.19
C ASP A 150 14.55 11.62 16.86
N THR A 151 13.50 11.87 16.06
CA THR A 151 12.65 10.80 15.52
C THR A 151 13.47 9.90 14.58
N ILE A 152 14.24 10.48 13.65
CA ILE A 152 15.13 9.72 12.74
C ILE A 152 16.14 8.90 13.53
N ALA A 153 16.73 9.46 14.56
CA ALA A 153 17.70 8.76 15.40
C ALA A 153 17.10 7.57 16.13
N GLY A 154 15.89 7.71 16.68
CA GLY A 154 15.17 6.60 17.28
C GLY A 154 14.94 5.44 16.29
N GLN A 155 14.55 5.76 15.04
CA GLN A 155 14.38 4.76 13.97
C GLN A 155 15.70 4.10 13.58
N GLY A 156 16.82 4.83 13.61
CA GLY A 156 18.15 4.33 13.30
C GLY A 156 18.64 3.22 14.23
N THR A 157 18.05 3.07 15.43
CA THR A 157 18.36 1.94 16.33
C THR A 157 18.04 0.58 15.71
N VAL A 158 17.15 0.51 14.72
CA VAL A 158 16.89 -0.70 13.94
C VAL A 158 18.16 -1.19 13.24
N ALA A 159 18.92 -0.28 12.63
CA ALA A 159 20.20 -0.62 11.98
C ALA A 159 21.26 -1.04 12.98
N MET A 160 21.30 -0.41 14.15
CA MET A 160 22.22 -0.81 15.23
C MET A 160 21.98 -2.27 15.65
N GLU A 161 20.72 -2.68 15.77
CA GLU A 161 20.35 -4.06 16.10
C GLU A 161 20.71 -5.01 14.95
N ILE A 162 20.40 -4.66 13.70
CA ILE A 162 20.71 -5.50 12.53
C ILE A 162 22.22 -5.77 12.44
N LEU A 163 23.07 -4.75 12.52
CA LEU A 163 24.52 -4.94 12.40
C LEU A 163 25.11 -5.74 13.56
N ARG A 164 24.48 -5.70 14.73
CA ARG A 164 24.87 -6.53 15.88
C ARG A 164 24.40 -7.98 15.74
N GLN A 165 23.18 -8.20 15.24
CA GLN A 165 22.57 -9.52 15.06
C GLN A 165 23.14 -10.26 13.84
N GLN A 166 23.60 -9.53 12.81
CA GLN A 166 24.25 -10.05 11.61
C GLN A 166 25.63 -9.42 11.41
N PRO A 167 26.65 -9.84 12.20
CA PRO A 167 28.01 -9.27 12.09
C PRO A 167 28.78 -9.76 10.87
N GLY A 168 28.32 -10.85 10.24
CA GLY A 168 28.93 -11.45 9.06
C GLY A 168 28.56 -10.74 7.76
N GLN A 169 28.44 -11.53 6.70
CA GLN A 169 28.04 -11.05 5.38
C GLN A 169 26.63 -10.44 5.46
N LEU A 170 26.49 -9.23 4.94
CA LEU A 170 25.23 -8.53 4.74
C LEU A 170 25.38 -7.67 3.48
N ASP A 171 24.62 -7.99 2.44
CA ASP A 171 24.80 -7.37 1.13
C ASP A 171 23.85 -6.18 0.94
N ALA A 172 22.59 -6.29 1.40
CA ALA A 172 21.62 -5.21 1.27
C ALA A 172 20.53 -5.23 2.37
N ILE A 173 20.02 -4.04 2.69
CA ILE A 173 18.87 -3.83 3.57
C ILE A 173 17.78 -3.13 2.78
N PHE A 174 16.57 -3.73 2.74
CA PHE A 174 15.39 -3.23 2.04
C PHE A 174 14.45 -2.59 3.04
N VAL A 175 14.20 -1.31 2.86
CA VAL A 175 13.51 -0.47 3.85
C VAL A 175 12.25 0.13 3.25
N PRO A 176 11.06 -0.09 3.85
CA PRO A 176 9.83 0.59 3.46
C PRO A 176 9.96 2.11 3.60
N VAL A 177 9.55 2.87 2.57
CA VAL A 177 9.66 4.32 2.55
C VAL A 177 8.30 4.98 2.40
N GLY A 178 7.98 5.83 3.39
CA GLY A 178 6.97 6.87 3.30
C GLY A 178 7.66 8.24 3.41
N GLY A 179 7.56 8.92 4.55
CA GLY A 179 8.27 10.18 4.77
C GLY A 179 9.78 10.10 4.98
N GLY A 180 10.37 8.89 4.95
CA GLY A 180 11.81 8.65 4.94
C GLY A 180 12.49 8.53 6.30
N GLY A 181 11.76 8.63 7.44
CA GLY A 181 12.39 8.62 8.77
C GLY A 181 13.15 7.32 9.09
N LEU A 182 12.60 6.17 8.72
CA LEU A 182 13.23 4.87 8.95
C LEU A 182 14.48 4.69 8.08
N ILE A 183 14.34 4.89 6.78
CA ILE A 183 15.46 4.70 5.84
C ILE A 183 16.59 5.70 6.10
N ALA A 184 16.29 6.95 6.44
CA ALA A 184 17.30 7.94 6.79
C ALA A 184 18.09 7.53 8.04
N GLY A 185 17.41 7.05 9.08
CA GLY A 185 18.08 6.53 10.28
C GLY A 185 18.95 5.31 10.00
N ILE A 186 18.43 4.36 9.22
CA ILE A 186 19.16 3.15 8.83
C ILE A 186 20.38 3.51 7.96
N ALA A 187 20.18 4.33 6.91
CA ALA A 187 21.25 4.74 6.01
C ALA A 187 22.35 5.49 6.75
N ALA A 188 21.98 6.42 7.64
CA ALA A 188 22.98 7.16 8.42
C ALA A 188 23.89 6.25 9.26
N TYR A 189 23.32 5.23 9.90
CA TYR A 189 24.08 4.30 10.74
C TYR A 189 24.90 3.32 9.93
N VAL A 190 24.26 2.69 8.94
CA VAL A 190 24.90 1.66 8.08
C VAL A 190 26.06 2.27 7.29
N LYS A 191 25.83 3.38 6.59
CA LYS A 191 26.87 4.01 5.75
C LYS A 191 28.04 4.57 6.52
N TYR A 192 27.84 4.89 7.79
CA TYR A 192 28.95 5.31 8.66
C TYR A 192 29.84 4.14 9.09
N LEU A 193 29.28 2.96 9.37
CA LEU A 193 30.00 1.80 9.93
C LEU A 193 30.38 0.75 8.88
N ARG A 194 29.49 0.49 7.92
CA ARG A 194 29.56 -0.54 6.91
C ARG A 194 29.12 0.01 5.55
N PRO A 195 29.86 0.96 4.94
CA PRO A 195 29.46 1.66 3.72
C PRO A 195 29.26 0.73 2.50
N GLU A 196 29.83 -0.46 2.52
CA GLU A 196 29.66 -1.48 1.50
C GLU A 196 28.25 -2.11 1.46
N ILE A 197 27.51 -2.09 2.56
CA ILE A 197 26.15 -2.61 2.61
C ILE A 197 25.22 -1.66 1.85
N LYS A 198 24.46 -2.18 0.91
CA LYS A 198 23.46 -1.38 0.19
C LYS A 198 22.25 -1.09 1.08
N VAL A 199 21.76 0.14 1.05
CA VAL A 199 20.49 0.54 1.66
C VAL A 199 19.54 0.89 0.52
N ILE A 200 18.50 0.07 0.37
CA ILE A 200 17.56 0.14 -0.74
C ILE A 200 16.20 0.54 -0.20
N GLY A 201 15.66 1.66 -0.69
CA GLY A 201 14.30 2.08 -0.41
C GLY A 201 13.28 1.27 -1.21
N VAL A 202 12.16 0.94 -0.60
CA VAL A 202 11.05 0.28 -1.30
C VAL A 202 9.77 1.09 -1.09
N GLU A 203 9.17 1.50 -2.21
CA GLU A 203 7.94 2.30 -2.24
C GLU A 203 6.87 1.61 -3.09
N PRO A 204 5.56 1.84 -2.81
CA PRO A 204 4.52 1.49 -3.76
C PRO A 204 4.63 2.33 -5.04
N ASP A 205 4.24 1.77 -6.19
CA ASP A 205 4.24 2.48 -7.49
C ASP A 205 3.41 3.77 -7.45
N ASP A 206 2.33 3.77 -6.67
CA ASP A 206 1.37 4.87 -6.52
C ASP A 206 1.66 5.80 -5.31
N SER A 207 2.78 5.59 -4.61
CA SER A 207 3.21 6.41 -3.46
C SER A 207 4.74 6.47 -3.38
N ASN A 208 5.41 6.94 -4.44
CA ASN A 208 6.85 6.88 -4.68
C ASN A 208 7.55 8.23 -4.48
N CYS A 209 7.28 8.91 -3.37
CA CYS A 209 7.76 10.29 -3.15
C CYS A 209 9.30 10.40 -3.05
N LEU A 210 10.00 9.39 -2.53
CA LEU A 210 11.47 9.39 -2.50
C LEU A 210 12.05 9.17 -3.90
N GLN A 211 11.53 8.22 -4.68
CA GLN A 211 11.99 7.98 -6.04
C GLN A 211 11.83 9.25 -6.90
N ALA A 212 10.66 9.89 -6.82
CA ALA A 212 10.39 11.14 -7.53
C ALA A 212 11.34 12.26 -7.10
N ALA A 213 11.61 12.41 -5.80
CA ALA A 213 12.54 13.40 -5.28
C ALA A 213 14.00 13.13 -5.69
N MET A 214 14.42 11.87 -5.69
CA MET A 214 15.76 11.46 -6.15
C MET A 214 15.97 11.76 -7.63
N ALA A 215 14.95 11.48 -8.45
CA ALA A 215 14.98 11.76 -9.89
C ALA A 215 15.00 13.25 -10.20
N ALA A 216 14.27 14.07 -9.42
CA ALA A 216 14.24 15.53 -9.57
C ALA A 216 15.46 16.25 -8.95
N GLY A 217 16.18 15.60 -8.02
CA GLY A 217 17.24 16.22 -7.24
C GLY A 217 16.74 17.17 -6.13
N GLU A 218 15.42 17.27 -5.95
CA GLU A 218 14.73 18.08 -4.96
C GLU A 218 13.46 17.43 -4.46
N ARG A 219 12.90 17.93 -3.35
CA ARG A 219 11.65 17.41 -2.80
C ARG A 219 10.47 17.74 -3.71
N VAL A 220 9.75 16.69 -4.13
CA VAL A 220 8.57 16.77 -5.01
C VAL A 220 7.31 16.44 -4.20
N VAL A 221 6.20 17.10 -4.50
CA VAL A 221 4.88 16.75 -3.97
C VAL A 221 4.15 15.93 -5.03
N LEU A 222 3.79 14.70 -4.69
CA LEU A 222 2.98 13.84 -5.55
C LEU A 222 1.56 14.41 -5.67
N SER A 223 1.00 14.39 -6.86
CA SER A 223 -0.37 14.85 -7.12
C SER A 223 -1.43 13.90 -6.54
N GLN A 224 -1.10 12.61 -6.49
CA GLN A 224 -1.94 11.56 -5.92
C GLN A 224 -1.06 10.59 -5.12
N VAL A 225 -1.64 9.94 -4.14
CA VAL A 225 -0.98 8.96 -3.26
C VAL A 225 -1.89 7.77 -3.10
N GLY A 226 -1.40 6.58 -3.43
CA GLY A 226 -2.12 5.34 -3.20
C GLY A 226 -2.26 5.02 -1.72
N LEU A 227 -3.41 4.46 -1.35
CA LEU A 227 -3.76 4.24 0.06
C LEU A 227 -3.74 2.75 0.47
N PHE A 228 -3.36 1.86 -0.45
CA PHE A 228 -3.26 0.44 -0.11
C PHE A 228 -2.20 0.19 0.96
N ALA A 229 -1.00 0.74 0.82
CA ALA A 229 0.04 0.70 1.85
C ALA A 229 0.01 1.98 2.70
N ASP A 230 -1.07 2.17 3.46
CA ASP A 230 -1.38 3.40 4.19
C ASP A 230 -0.29 3.87 5.19
N GLY A 231 0.51 2.95 5.73
CA GLY A 231 1.65 3.30 6.59
C GLY A 231 2.78 4.06 5.88
N VAL A 232 2.81 4.04 4.54
CA VAL A 232 3.77 4.76 3.69
C VAL A 232 3.11 5.74 2.72
N ALA A 233 1.81 5.97 2.81
CA ALA A 233 1.05 6.88 1.97
C ALA A 233 1.40 8.35 2.29
N VAL A 234 2.49 8.84 1.71
CA VAL A 234 3.05 10.17 1.96
C VAL A 234 3.30 10.91 0.65
N ALA A 235 2.69 12.10 0.50
CA ALA A 235 2.80 12.88 -0.73
C ALA A 235 4.17 13.53 -0.94
N GLN A 236 4.94 13.75 0.13
CA GLN A 236 6.26 14.39 0.01
C GLN A 236 7.21 13.85 1.07
N ILE A 237 8.42 13.50 0.65
CA ILE A 237 9.53 13.15 1.55
C ILE A 237 9.87 14.33 2.50
N GLY A 238 10.33 14.04 3.72
CA GLY A 238 10.76 15.07 4.67
C GLY A 238 11.99 15.86 4.22
N HIS A 239 12.24 16.99 4.84
CA HIS A 239 13.43 17.79 4.55
C HIS A 239 14.71 17.13 5.09
N HIS A 240 14.73 16.83 6.39
CA HIS A 240 15.87 16.17 7.02
C HIS A 240 16.08 14.75 6.46
N THR A 241 14.99 14.04 6.20
CA THR A 241 15.07 12.69 5.66
C THR A 241 15.61 12.68 4.25
N PHE A 242 15.18 13.60 3.37
CA PHE A 242 15.69 13.70 2.00
C PHE A 242 17.19 14.08 1.98
N GLU A 243 17.65 14.97 2.87
CA GLU A 243 19.07 15.33 2.96
C GLU A 243 19.97 14.11 3.26
N VAL A 244 19.48 13.15 4.03
CA VAL A 244 20.20 11.90 4.25
C VAL A 244 20.04 10.96 3.05
N CYS A 245 18.80 10.77 2.59
CA CYS A 245 18.50 9.77 1.55
C CYS A 245 19.24 10.07 0.24
N ARG A 246 19.25 11.30 -0.23
CA ARG A 246 19.90 11.68 -1.51
C ARG A 246 21.41 11.40 -1.56
N HIS A 247 22.07 11.26 -0.40
CA HIS A 247 23.50 11.02 -0.30
C HIS A 247 23.86 9.57 0.06
N TYR A 248 22.94 8.85 0.74
CA TYR A 248 23.29 7.61 1.42
C TYR A 248 22.34 6.44 1.14
N VAL A 249 21.25 6.66 0.40
CA VAL A 249 20.44 5.57 -0.15
C VAL A 249 20.98 5.20 -1.52
N ASP A 250 21.25 3.91 -1.73
CA ASP A 250 21.88 3.45 -2.96
C ASP A 250 20.89 3.32 -4.12
N GLU A 251 19.66 2.91 -3.83
CA GLU A 251 18.65 2.64 -4.85
C GLU A 251 17.23 2.78 -4.24
N VAL A 252 16.26 3.06 -5.08
CA VAL A 252 14.83 2.99 -4.72
C VAL A 252 14.13 2.09 -5.72
N ILE A 253 13.42 1.08 -5.21
CA ILE A 253 12.62 0.13 -5.99
C ILE A 253 11.15 0.40 -5.71
N THR A 254 10.34 0.50 -6.77
CA THR A 254 8.89 0.57 -6.62
C THR A 254 8.26 -0.79 -6.86
N VAL A 255 7.13 -1.07 -6.18
CA VAL A 255 6.41 -2.33 -6.25
C VAL A 255 4.90 -2.09 -6.37
N SER A 256 4.22 -2.97 -7.10
CA SER A 256 2.78 -2.93 -7.29
C SER A 256 2.03 -3.47 -6.07
N THR A 257 0.73 -3.17 -6.01
CA THR A 257 -0.17 -3.73 -4.98
C THR A 257 -0.16 -5.27 -5.00
N ASP A 258 -0.07 -5.90 -6.16
CA ASP A 258 -0.05 -7.35 -6.28
C ASP A 258 1.26 -7.95 -5.72
N GLU A 259 2.41 -7.31 -6.01
CA GLU A 259 3.71 -7.69 -5.45
C GLU A 259 3.72 -7.55 -3.91
N ILE A 260 3.07 -6.51 -3.37
CA ILE A 260 2.91 -6.33 -1.92
C ILE A 260 2.05 -7.44 -1.32
N CYS A 261 0.92 -7.78 -1.95
CA CYS A 261 0.02 -8.86 -1.48
C CYS A 261 0.74 -10.23 -1.48
N ALA A 262 1.51 -10.52 -2.53
CA ALA A 262 2.34 -11.72 -2.60
C ALA A 262 3.40 -11.74 -1.48
N ALA A 263 4.00 -10.60 -1.16
CA ALA A 263 4.99 -10.51 -0.08
C ALA A 263 4.35 -10.71 1.32
N ILE A 264 3.12 -10.23 1.55
CA ILE A 264 2.38 -10.51 2.80
C ILE A 264 2.19 -12.02 2.97
N LYS A 265 1.81 -12.72 1.89
CA LYS A 265 1.66 -14.18 1.90
C LYS A 265 2.99 -14.88 2.19
N ASP A 266 4.09 -14.46 1.55
CA ASP A 266 5.43 -15.02 1.80
C ASP A 266 5.85 -14.86 3.28
N ILE A 267 5.63 -13.68 3.87
CA ILE A 267 5.92 -13.45 5.29
C ILE A 267 5.06 -14.36 6.17
N TYR A 268 3.77 -14.50 5.85
CA TYR A 268 2.88 -15.40 6.58
C TYR A 268 3.35 -16.86 6.48
N ASP A 269 3.76 -17.31 5.31
CA ASP A 269 4.21 -18.68 5.08
C ASP A 269 5.47 -19.02 5.89
N ASP A 270 6.37 -18.07 6.07
CA ASP A 270 7.60 -18.26 6.85
C ASP A 270 7.43 -17.99 8.36
N THR A 271 6.53 -17.10 8.76
CA THR A 271 6.45 -16.62 10.16
C THR A 271 5.16 -16.96 10.89
N ARG A 272 4.08 -17.26 10.16
CA ARG A 272 2.69 -17.33 10.64
C ARG A 272 2.17 -16.03 11.25
N SER A 273 2.82 -14.90 10.95
CA SER A 273 2.37 -13.56 11.31
C SER A 273 1.79 -12.85 10.08
N ILE A 274 0.80 -12.01 10.29
CA ILE A 274 0.21 -11.18 9.24
C ILE A 274 0.77 -9.78 9.39
N THR A 275 1.57 -9.34 8.45
CA THR A 275 2.08 -7.98 8.36
C THR A 275 1.10 -7.06 7.64
N GLU A 276 1.18 -5.76 7.90
CA GLU A 276 0.45 -4.76 7.12
C GLU A 276 1.10 -4.56 5.73
N PRO A 277 0.38 -4.01 4.73
CA PRO A 277 0.95 -3.79 3.40
C PRO A 277 2.28 -3.02 3.40
N SER A 278 2.40 -1.99 4.24
CA SER A 278 3.67 -1.25 4.40
C SER A 278 4.80 -2.11 4.98
N GLY A 279 4.47 -3.06 5.84
CA GLY A 279 5.43 -3.99 6.45
C GLY A 279 6.03 -4.97 5.44
N ALA A 280 5.26 -5.33 4.41
CA ALA A 280 5.68 -6.29 3.39
C ALA A 280 6.56 -5.70 2.29
N LEU A 281 6.67 -4.37 2.17
CA LEU A 281 7.41 -3.71 1.11
C LEU A 281 8.86 -4.21 0.99
N GLY A 282 9.55 -4.40 2.12
CA GLY A 282 10.93 -4.88 2.12
C GLY A 282 11.08 -6.23 1.41
N VAL A 283 10.15 -7.16 1.64
CA VAL A 283 10.12 -8.48 0.99
C VAL A 283 9.76 -8.36 -0.48
N ALA A 284 8.76 -7.55 -0.83
CA ALA A 284 8.41 -7.29 -2.24
C ALA A 284 9.61 -6.72 -3.01
N GLY A 285 10.33 -5.77 -2.39
CA GLY A 285 11.57 -5.20 -2.95
C GLY A 285 12.67 -6.22 -3.14
N ILE A 286 12.89 -7.15 -2.18
CA ILE A 286 13.87 -8.25 -2.33
C ILE A 286 13.51 -9.13 -3.51
N LYS A 287 12.25 -9.56 -3.64
CA LYS A 287 11.78 -10.41 -4.76
C LYS A 287 12.10 -9.75 -6.10
N LYS A 288 11.70 -8.50 -6.25
CA LYS A 288 11.93 -7.71 -7.47
C LYS A 288 13.43 -7.49 -7.76
N TYR A 289 14.21 -7.19 -6.74
CA TYR A 289 15.66 -7.03 -6.85
C TYR A 289 16.34 -8.30 -7.33
N VAL A 290 16.01 -9.45 -6.74
CA VAL A 290 16.57 -10.76 -7.13
C VAL A 290 16.19 -11.10 -8.56
N GLU A 291 14.94 -10.92 -8.95
CA GLU A 291 14.44 -11.17 -10.30
C GLU A 291 15.16 -10.29 -11.34
N GLN A 292 15.26 -8.99 -11.09
CA GLN A 292 15.87 -8.04 -12.04
C GLN A 292 17.38 -8.18 -12.16
N ARG A 293 18.06 -8.56 -11.08
CA ARG A 293 19.53 -8.60 -11.02
C ARG A 293 20.10 -10.01 -11.21
N GLY A 294 19.30 -11.06 -11.10
CA GLY A 294 19.76 -12.45 -11.18
C GLY A 294 20.77 -12.83 -10.10
N VAL A 295 20.68 -12.21 -8.90
CA VAL A 295 21.64 -12.43 -7.81
C VAL A 295 21.30 -13.68 -7.01
N SER A 296 22.34 -14.38 -6.52
CA SER A 296 22.23 -15.54 -5.64
C SER A 296 23.32 -15.54 -4.59
N GLY A 297 23.10 -16.25 -3.48
CA GLY A 297 24.07 -16.40 -2.39
C GLY A 297 24.30 -15.13 -1.56
N GLN A 298 23.48 -14.08 -1.74
CA GLN A 298 23.53 -12.84 -0.96
C GLN A 298 22.77 -12.97 0.36
N THR A 299 23.15 -12.20 1.36
CA THR A 299 22.40 -12.00 2.59
C THR A 299 21.62 -10.69 2.49
N LEU A 300 20.30 -10.79 2.44
CA LEU A 300 19.36 -9.70 2.20
C LEU A 300 18.45 -9.54 3.41
N VAL A 301 18.35 -8.33 3.96
CA VAL A 301 17.48 -8.02 5.09
C VAL A 301 16.27 -7.21 4.62
N ALA A 302 15.07 -7.65 4.92
CA ALA A 302 13.84 -6.86 4.80
C ALA A 302 13.41 -6.36 6.17
N ILE A 303 12.97 -5.10 6.25
CA ILE A 303 12.32 -4.58 7.46
C ILE A 303 10.83 -4.90 7.38
N ASP A 304 10.36 -5.85 8.20
CA ASP A 304 8.93 -6.04 8.47
C ASP A 304 8.48 -4.96 9.45
N SER A 305 8.04 -3.83 8.89
CA SER A 305 7.95 -2.56 9.60
C SER A 305 6.72 -2.43 10.49
N GLY A 306 5.71 -3.28 10.31
CA GLY A 306 4.51 -3.26 11.14
C GLY A 306 3.42 -4.24 10.74
N ALA A 307 2.44 -4.44 11.67
CA ALA A 307 1.32 -5.35 11.53
C ALA A 307 -0.04 -4.73 11.90
N ASN A 308 -0.17 -3.40 11.89
CA ASN A 308 -1.44 -2.72 12.20
C ASN A 308 -2.42 -2.78 11.02
N VAL A 309 -2.73 -3.99 10.56
CA VAL A 309 -3.66 -4.25 9.47
C VAL A 309 -5.10 -4.33 9.99
N ASN A 310 -6.04 -3.76 9.23
CA ASN A 310 -7.46 -4.06 9.44
C ASN A 310 -7.76 -5.47 8.88
N PHE A 311 -8.40 -6.31 9.67
CA PHE A 311 -8.68 -7.71 9.32
C PHE A 311 -9.49 -7.84 8.02
N ASP A 312 -10.39 -6.91 7.75
CA ASP A 312 -11.20 -6.90 6.51
C ASP A 312 -10.35 -6.79 5.24
N ARG A 313 -9.12 -6.24 5.33
CA ARG A 313 -8.17 -6.16 4.22
C ARG A 313 -7.61 -7.51 3.80
N LEU A 314 -7.61 -8.52 4.68
CA LEU A 314 -7.04 -9.84 4.36
C LEU A 314 -7.74 -10.51 3.19
N ARG A 315 -9.03 -10.27 3.01
CA ARG A 315 -9.75 -10.75 1.83
C ARG A 315 -9.14 -10.22 0.54
N HIS A 316 -8.89 -8.91 0.49
CA HIS A 316 -8.28 -8.27 -0.67
C HIS A 316 -6.85 -8.76 -0.91
N VAL A 317 -6.07 -8.92 0.16
CA VAL A 317 -4.71 -9.48 0.09
C VAL A 317 -4.74 -10.89 -0.49
N ALA A 318 -5.63 -11.77 0.02
CA ALA A 318 -5.72 -13.14 -0.44
C ALA A 318 -6.13 -13.25 -1.92
N GLU A 319 -7.04 -12.38 -2.38
CA GLU A 319 -7.49 -12.36 -3.78
C GLU A 319 -6.38 -11.90 -4.76
N ARG A 320 -5.41 -11.11 -4.30
CA ARG A 320 -4.35 -10.53 -5.15
C ARG A 320 -3.00 -11.23 -5.02
N ALA A 321 -2.79 -11.99 -3.95
CA ALA A 321 -1.51 -12.63 -3.71
C ALA A 321 -1.13 -13.65 -4.81
N GLU A 322 -2.09 -14.42 -5.31
CA GLU A 322 -1.86 -15.38 -6.38
C GLU A 322 -1.52 -14.70 -7.72
N LEU A 323 -2.12 -13.52 -7.98
CA LEU A 323 -1.78 -12.69 -9.14
C LEU A 323 -0.34 -12.16 -9.06
N GLY A 324 0.03 -11.63 -7.90
CA GLY A 324 1.38 -11.11 -7.66
C GLY A 324 2.48 -12.18 -7.66
N GLU A 325 2.12 -13.45 -7.45
CA GLU A 325 3.03 -14.59 -7.62
C GLU A 325 3.05 -15.16 -9.03
N GLY A 326 2.23 -14.62 -9.96
CA GLY A 326 2.09 -15.16 -11.30
C GLY A 326 1.44 -16.54 -11.33
N ARG A 327 0.67 -16.89 -10.29
CA ARG A 327 -0.01 -18.20 -10.16
C ARG A 327 -1.46 -18.19 -10.60
N GLU A 328 -2.00 -17.03 -10.93
CA GLU A 328 -3.31 -16.87 -11.54
C GLU A 328 -3.19 -15.97 -12.77
N ALA A 329 -3.87 -16.34 -13.84
CA ALA A 329 -4.13 -15.50 -15.00
C ALA A 329 -5.62 -15.19 -15.08
N ILE A 330 -5.97 -13.93 -15.26
CA ILE A 330 -7.34 -13.50 -15.55
C ILE A 330 -7.43 -13.17 -17.03
N ILE A 331 -8.25 -13.90 -17.76
CA ILE A 331 -8.39 -13.73 -19.20
C ILE A 331 -9.86 -13.61 -19.61
N ALA A 332 -10.11 -12.85 -20.67
CA ALA A 332 -11.36 -12.89 -21.40
C ALA A 332 -11.15 -13.68 -22.68
N VAL A 333 -12.05 -14.62 -22.95
CA VAL A 333 -12.01 -15.46 -24.16
C VAL A 333 -13.32 -15.35 -24.90
N THR A 334 -13.24 -15.12 -26.21
CA THR A 334 -14.41 -15.09 -27.07
C THR A 334 -14.59 -16.46 -27.70
N ILE A 335 -15.81 -17.02 -27.60
CA ILE A 335 -16.19 -18.28 -28.24
C ILE A 335 -17.40 -18.09 -29.15
N PRO A 336 -17.56 -18.90 -30.21
CA PRO A 336 -18.80 -18.92 -30.98
C PRO A 336 -19.97 -19.38 -30.11
N GLU A 337 -21.14 -18.75 -30.22
CA GLU A 337 -22.33 -19.18 -29.50
C GLU A 337 -23.02 -20.37 -30.22
N GLN A 338 -22.40 -21.51 -30.11
CA GLN A 338 -22.84 -22.76 -30.74
C GLN A 338 -22.76 -23.92 -29.74
N PRO A 339 -23.64 -24.94 -29.85
CA PRO A 339 -23.54 -26.15 -29.04
C PRO A 339 -22.16 -26.79 -29.15
N GLY A 340 -21.48 -26.99 -28.01
CA GLY A 340 -20.15 -27.58 -27.93
C GLY A 340 -18.98 -26.62 -27.84
N SER A 341 -19.14 -25.32 -28.14
CA SER A 341 -18.06 -24.34 -28.07
C SER A 341 -17.52 -24.17 -26.65
N PHE A 342 -18.39 -24.15 -25.65
CA PHE A 342 -18.00 -24.12 -24.25
C PHE A 342 -17.15 -25.33 -23.84
N LYS A 343 -17.54 -26.52 -24.29
CA LYS A 343 -16.78 -27.76 -24.05
C LYS A 343 -15.41 -27.70 -24.71
N ALA A 344 -15.36 -27.26 -25.97
CA ALA A 344 -14.10 -27.10 -26.71
C ALA A 344 -13.15 -26.14 -25.99
N PHE A 345 -13.66 -25.02 -25.44
CA PHE A 345 -12.86 -24.10 -24.64
C PHE A 345 -12.34 -24.74 -23.36
N CYS A 346 -13.18 -25.48 -22.60
CA CYS A 346 -12.72 -26.22 -21.43
C CYS A 346 -11.65 -27.26 -21.76
N GLU A 347 -11.77 -27.93 -22.90
CA GLU A 347 -10.75 -28.85 -23.40
C GLU A 347 -9.45 -28.17 -23.75
N ALA A 348 -9.50 -26.94 -24.30
CA ALA A 348 -8.34 -26.11 -24.62
C ALA A 348 -7.60 -25.60 -23.38
N ILE A 349 -8.31 -25.26 -22.30
CA ILE A 349 -7.69 -24.95 -20.99
C ILE A 349 -6.94 -26.18 -20.44
N GLY A 350 -7.41 -27.39 -20.77
CA GLY A 350 -6.81 -28.63 -20.35
C GLY A 350 -7.04 -28.94 -18.86
N LYS A 351 -5.99 -29.44 -18.18
CA LYS A 351 -6.09 -29.85 -16.77
C LYS A 351 -5.76 -28.73 -15.77
N ARG A 352 -5.67 -27.45 -16.23
CA ARG A 352 -5.42 -26.32 -15.34
C ARG A 352 -6.61 -26.11 -14.42
N GLN A 353 -6.36 -25.74 -13.19
CA GLN A 353 -7.41 -25.40 -12.26
C GLN A 353 -8.03 -24.06 -12.64
N ILE A 354 -9.35 -24.03 -12.74
CA ILE A 354 -10.12 -22.80 -12.92
C ILE A 354 -10.37 -22.21 -11.53
N THR A 355 -9.98 -21.00 -11.32
CA THR A 355 -10.18 -20.25 -10.06
C THR A 355 -11.48 -19.49 -10.08
N GLU A 356 -11.88 -19.05 -11.27
CA GLU A 356 -13.10 -18.28 -11.48
C GLU A 356 -13.62 -18.51 -12.90
N PHE A 357 -14.93 -18.49 -13.06
CA PHE A 357 -15.55 -18.68 -14.37
C PHE A 357 -16.88 -17.94 -14.43
N ASN A 358 -16.96 -16.92 -15.29
CA ASN A 358 -18.18 -16.17 -15.55
C ASN A 358 -18.50 -16.21 -17.03
N TYR A 359 -19.67 -16.72 -17.35
CA TYR A 359 -20.20 -16.75 -18.70
C TYR A 359 -21.63 -16.24 -18.69
N ARG A 360 -21.94 -15.40 -19.68
CA ARG A 360 -23.30 -14.97 -19.93
C ARG A 360 -23.57 -14.95 -21.44
N TYR A 361 -24.66 -15.57 -21.85
CA TYR A 361 -25.20 -15.46 -23.19
C TYR A 361 -25.49 -13.99 -23.54
N HIS A 362 -25.01 -13.54 -24.69
CA HIS A 362 -25.17 -12.16 -25.11
C HIS A 362 -25.79 -12.04 -26.49
N THR A 363 -25.28 -12.75 -27.49
CA THR A 363 -25.74 -12.71 -28.87
C THR A 363 -25.82 -14.12 -29.45
N ASP A 364 -26.47 -14.26 -30.62
CA ASP A 364 -26.54 -15.54 -31.35
C ASP A 364 -25.24 -15.88 -32.07
N ARG A 365 -24.19 -15.05 -31.97
CA ARG A 365 -22.96 -15.21 -32.75
C ARG A 365 -21.78 -15.62 -31.88
N GLU A 366 -21.57 -14.88 -30.79
CA GLU A 366 -20.40 -15.06 -29.94
C GLU A 366 -20.72 -14.74 -28.48
N ALA A 367 -19.98 -15.37 -27.59
CA ALA A 367 -20.02 -15.13 -26.17
C ALA A 367 -18.62 -14.80 -25.61
N HIS A 368 -18.60 -14.00 -24.58
CA HIS A 368 -17.39 -13.65 -23.86
C HIS A 368 -17.34 -14.37 -22.53
N ILE A 369 -16.28 -15.11 -22.28
CA ILE A 369 -16.01 -15.82 -21.04
C ILE A 369 -14.99 -15.06 -20.24
N PHE A 370 -15.31 -14.71 -19.01
CA PHE A 370 -14.35 -14.23 -18.03
C PHE A 370 -13.86 -15.41 -17.22
N VAL A 371 -12.56 -15.69 -17.22
CA VAL A 371 -12.03 -16.87 -16.54
C VAL A 371 -10.72 -16.56 -15.82
N GLY A 372 -10.63 -17.00 -14.56
CA GLY A 372 -9.39 -17.11 -13.80
C GLY A 372 -8.84 -18.52 -13.94
N VAL A 373 -7.58 -18.64 -14.29
CA VAL A 373 -6.89 -19.92 -14.51
C VAL A 373 -5.62 -19.97 -13.71
N GLN A 374 -5.42 -21.06 -12.96
CA GLN A 374 -4.17 -21.27 -12.23
C GLN A 374 -3.01 -21.49 -13.21
N THR A 375 -1.93 -20.77 -12.98
CA THR A 375 -0.69 -20.80 -13.76
C THR A 375 0.49 -21.13 -12.86
N HIS A 376 1.65 -21.39 -13.44
CA HIS A 376 2.88 -21.58 -12.68
C HIS A 376 4.02 -20.82 -13.39
N PRO A 377 4.68 -19.87 -12.72
CA PRO A 377 5.66 -18.98 -13.35
C PRO A 377 6.73 -19.68 -14.18
N GLU A 378 7.24 -20.83 -13.70
CA GLU A 378 8.33 -21.56 -14.36
C GLU A 378 7.83 -22.64 -15.34
N ASN A 379 6.78 -23.39 -14.98
CA ASN A 379 6.41 -24.60 -15.71
C ASN A 379 5.21 -24.40 -16.66
N ASP A 380 4.35 -23.44 -16.35
CA ASP A 380 3.13 -23.12 -17.12
C ASP A 380 2.79 -21.65 -16.97
N PRO A 381 3.66 -20.74 -17.49
CA PRO A 381 3.47 -19.31 -17.32
C PRO A 381 2.24 -18.80 -18.08
N ARG A 382 1.69 -17.67 -17.63
CA ARG A 382 0.55 -16.96 -18.24
C ARG A 382 0.69 -16.81 -19.75
N SER A 383 1.90 -16.47 -20.22
CA SER A 383 2.19 -16.33 -21.65
C SER A 383 2.01 -17.63 -22.44
N ALA A 384 2.36 -18.78 -21.86
CA ALA A 384 2.18 -20.08 -22.51
C ALA A 384 0.68 -20.45 -22.60
N LEU A 385 -0.12 -20.14 -21.57
CA LEU A 385 -1.57 -20.33 -21.60
C LEU A 385 -2.20 -19.50 -22.73
N ILE A 386 -1.89 -18.21 -22.81
CA ILE A 386 -2.42 -17.29 -23.82
C ILE A 386 -2.02 -17.74 -25.22
N ALA A 387 -0.75 -18.07 -25.43
CA ALA A 387 -0.25 -18.57 -26.72
C ALA A 387 -0.98 -19.84 -27.14
N SER A 388 -1.10 -20.82 -26.24
CA SER A 388 -1.80 -22.09 -26.52
C SER A 388 -3.27 -21.90 -26.92
N LEU A 389 -4.00 -21.02 -26.24
CA LEU A 389 -5.39 -20.72 -26.59
C LEU A 389 -5.50 -20.00 -27.94
N THR A 390 -4.60 -19.05 -28.19
CA THR A 390 -4.54 -18.28 -29.45
C THR A 390 -4.24 -19.21 -30.65
N GLU A 391 -3.27 -20.13 -30.48
CA GLU A 391 -2.94 -21.13 -31.51
C GLU A 391 -4.11 -22.08 -31.83
N GLN A 392 -4.97 -22.34 -30.85
CA GLN A 392 -6.19 -23.13 -31.01
C GLN A 392 -7.37 -22.32 -31.60
N GLY A 393 -7.14 -21.04 -31.95
CA GLY A 393 -8.10 -20.18 -32.62
C GLY A 393 -9.05 -19.43 -31.68
N PHE A 394 -8.79 -19.40 -30.39
CA PHE A 394 -9.57 -18.58 -29.45
C PHE A 394 -9.02 -17.14 -29.39
N PRO A 395 -9.84 -16.10 -29.63
CA PRO A 395 -9.49 -14.75 -29.29
C PRO A 395 -9.37 -14.60 -27.78
N VAL A 396 -8.18 -14.23 -27.29
CA VAL A 396 -7.88 -14.08 -25.87
C VAL A 396 -7.45 -12.64 -25.58
N LEU A 397 -8.05 -12.05 -24.55
CA LEU A 397 -7.62 -10.79 -23.97
C LEU A 397 -7.07 -11.06 -22.56
N ASP A 398 -5.82 -10.71 -22.32
CA ASP A 398 -5.22 -10.78 -20.98
C ASP A 398 -5.72 -9.60 -20.12
N LEU A 399 -6.39 -9.93 -19.04
CA LEU A 399 -6.93 -8.98 -18.06
C LEU A 399 -6.22 -9.04 -16.70
N THR A 400 -5.15 -9.83 -16.60
CA THR A 400 -4.43 -10.07 -15.33
C THR A 400 -3.93 -8.78 -14.71
N ASP A 401 -3.49 -7.82 -15.51
CA ASP A 401 -2.99 -6.51 -15.05
C ASP A 401 -4.07 -5.40 -15.14
N ASN A 402 -5.32 -5.75 -15.47
CA ASN A 402 -6.43 -4.80 -15.58
C ASN A 402 -7.13 -4.58 -14.24
N GLU A 403 -6.98 -3.37 -13.65
CA GLU A 403 -7.54 -3.05 -12.34
C GLU A 403 -9.07 -3.10 -12.31
N LEU A 404 -9.76 -2.67 -13.36
CA LEU A 404 -11.21 -2.79 -13.45
C LEU A 404 -11.65 -4.25 -13.40
N ALA A 405 -10.96 -5.11 -14.14
CA ALA A 405 -11.24 -6.56 -14.14
C ALA A 405 -11.02 -7.17 -12.76
N LYS A 406 -9.91 -6.89 -12.12
CA LYS A 406 -9.55 -7.43 -10.80
C LYS A 406 -10.47 -6.96 -9.67
N LEU A 407 -10.86 -5.69 -9.68
CA LEU A 407 -11.60 -5.09 -8.57
C LEU A 407 -13.11 -5.20 -8.72
N HIS A 408 -13.61 -5.25 -9.94
CA HIS A 408 -15.05 -5.13 -10.20
C HIS A 408 -15.60 -6.23 -11.09
N ILE A 409 -15.11 -6.40 -12.33
CA ILE A 409 -15.71 -7.31 -13.30
C ILE A 409 -15.79 -8.73 -12.77
N ARG A 410 -14.74 -9.23 -12.14
CA ARG A 410 -14.72 -10.58 -11.55
C ARG A 410 -15.81 -10.85 -10.50
N HIS A 411 -16.41 -9.79 -9.95
CA HIS A 411 -17.46 -9.88 -8.91
C HIS A 411 -18.83 -9.43 -9.39
N MET A 412 -18.94 -9.00 -10.65
CA MET A 412 -20.20 -8.53 -11.22
C MET A 412 -20.91 -9.68 -11.95
N VAL A 413 -22.20 -9.79 -11.70
CA VAL A 413 -23.08 -10.58 -12.58
C VAL A 413 -23.38 -9.66 -13.77
N GLY A 414 -22.52 -9.72 -14.77
CA GLY A 414 -22.51 -8.80 -15.89
C GLY A 414 -23.60 -9.06 -16.92
N GLY A 415 -23.64 -8.19 -17.88
CA GLY A 415 -24.40 -8.25 -19.11
C GLY A 415 -24.62 -6.86 -19.68
N HIS A 416 -24.64 -6.80 -21.00
CA HIS A 416 -24.93 -5.58 -21.72
C HIS A 416 -26.36 -5.11 -21.47
N ALA A 417 -26.54 -3.81 -21.27
CA ALA A 417 -27.85 -3.19 -21.12
C ALA A 417 -28.30 -2.69 -22.50
N GLU A 418 -29.06 -3.50 -23.23
CA GLU A 418 -29.50 -3.24 -24.62
C GLU A 418 -30.14 -1.86 -24.89
N ARG A 419 -30.55 -1.15 -23.83
CA ARG A 419 -31.23 0.16 -23.93
C ARG A 419 -30.41 1.31 -23.40
N VAL A 420 -29.17 1.08 -23.03
CA VAL A 420 -28.27 2.14 -22.53
C VAL A 420 -27.34 2.52 -23.66
N ASN A 421 -27.59 3.71 -24.21
CA ASN A 421 -26.67 4.37 -25.16
C ASN A 421 -25.97 5.52 -24.42
N ASP A 422 -24.85 5.96 -24.90
CA ASP A 422 -24.12 7.11 -24.37
C ASP A 422 -23.65 6.94 -22.90
N GLU A 423 -23.29 5.72 -22.52
CA GLU A 423 -22.76 5.43 -21.17
C GLU A 423 -21.32 5.93 -21.00
N VAL A 424 -21.07 6.61 -19.90
CA VAL A 424 -19.75 6.96 -19.42
C VAL A 424 -19.51 6.15 -18.15
N VAL A 425 -18.45 5.34 -18.15
CA VAL A 425 -18.11 4.48 -17.02
C VAL A 425 -16.93 5.04 -16.25
N LEU A 426 -17.12 5.25 -14.97
CA LEU A 426 -16.18 5.93 -14.09
C LEU A 426 -15.88 5.05 -12.88
N ARG A 427 -14.60 4.92 -12.57
CA ARG A 427 -14.12 4.29 -11.33
C ARG A 427 -13.73 5.37 -10.33
N PHE A 428 -14.18 5.24 -9.08
CA PHE A 428 -13.94 6.22 -8.02
C PHE A 428 -13.29 5.59 -6.80
N GLU A 429 -12.60 6.43 -6.03
CA GLU A 429 -12.25 6.17 -4.65
C GLU A 429 -13.11 7.03 -3.73
N PHE A 430 -14.00 6.38 -2.98
CA PHE A 430 -14.88 7.05 -2.04
C PHE A 430 -14.28 7.01 -0.64
N PRO A 431 -14.29 8.12 0.12
CA PRO A 431 -13.94 8.08 1.53
C PRO A 431 -14.92 7.17 2.30
N GLU A 432 -14.39 6.22 3.06
CA GLU A 432 -15.17 5.26 3.86
C GLU A 432 -15.74 5.95 5.10
N ARG A 433 -16.85 6.66 4.91
CA ARG A 433 -17.59 7.32 6.00
C ARG A 433 -19.10 7.20 5.80
N PRO A 434 -19.88 7.19 6.89
CA PRO A 434 -21.34 7.26 6.77
C PRO A 434 -21.77 8.44 5.92
N GLY A 435 -22.63 8.19 4.93
CA GLY A 435 -23.17 9.21 4.03
C GLY A 435 -22.31 9.57 2.81
N ALA A 436 -21.13 8.97 2.59
CA ALA A 436 -20.31 9.26 1.41
C ALA A 436 -21.06 9.01 0.09
N LEU A 437 -21.73 7.87 -0.02
CA LEU A 437 -22.59 7.56 -1.17
C LEU A 437 -23.72 8.58 -1.33
N PHE A 438 -24.40 8.95 -0.25
CA PHE A 438 -25.47 9.94 -0.29
C PHE A 438 -24.95 11.31 -0.75
N ASN A 439 -23.78 11.73 -0.27
CA ASN A 439 -23.14 12.97 -0.71
C ASN A 439 -22.75 12.93 -2.18
N PHE A 440 -22.23 11.80 -2.68
CA PHE A 440 -21.95 11.60 -4.08
C PHE A 440 -23.22 11.78 -4.93
N LEU A 441 -24.30 11.07 -4.58
CA LEU A 441 -25.57 11.14 -5.29
C LEU A 441 -26.17 12.55 -5.28
N ASN A 442 -26.09 13.25 -4.14
CA ASN A 442 -26.56 14.62 -4.02
C ASN A 442 -25.78 15.61 -4.90
N ARG A 443 -24.46 15.45 -4.97
CA ARG A 443 -23.59 16.33 -5.78
C ARG A 443 -23.71 16.02 -7.27
N LEU A 444 -23.89 14.76 -7.62
CA LEU A 444 -24.22 14.36 -8.98
C LEU A 444 -25.57 14.99 -9.44
N GLY A 445 -26.42 15.34 -8.47
CA GLY A 445 -27.58 16.22 -8.66
C GLY A 445 -28.72 15.61 -9.48
N GLY A 446 -28.73 14.30 -9.73
CA GLY A 446 -29.74 13.67 -10.58
C GLY A 446 -29.69 14.15 -12.05
N ARG A 447 -28.58 14.75 -12.46
CA ARG A 447 -28.39 15.29 -13.81
C ARG A 447 -28.39 14.17 -14.85
N TRP A 448 -27.70 13.07 -14.51
CA TRP A 448 -27.55 11.89 -15.37
C TRP A 448 -28.12 10.65 -14.70
N THR A 449 -28.69 9.77 -15.49
CA THR A 449 -29.15 8.47 -15.00
C THR A 449 -27.97 7.57 -14.70
N ILE A 450 -27.95 6.96 -13.53
CA ILE A 450 -26.98 5.91 -13.19
C ILE A 450 -27.45 4.61 -13.84
N SER A 451 -26.69 4.08 -14.77
CA SER A 451 -26.95 2.83 -15.50
C SER A 451 -26.36 1.61 -14.80
N MET A 452 -25.28 1.82 -14.08
CA MET A 452 -24.55 0.79 -13.34
C MET A 452 -23.95 1.39 -12.07
N PHE A 453 -23.96 0.62 -10.99
CA PHE A 453 -23.30 1.01 -9.76
C PHE A 453 -22.78 -0.23 -9.02
N HIS A 454 -21.47 -0.26 -8.77
CA HIS A 454 -20.87 -1.32 -7.97
C HIS A 454 -19.92 -0.71 -6.94
N TYR A 455 -20.18 -1.00 -5.68
CA TYR A 455 -19.39 -0.53 -4.55
C TYR A 455 -18.74 -1.70 -3.83
N ARG A 456 -17.47 -1.53 -3.49
CA ARG A 456 -16.73 -2.53 -2.73
C ARG A 456 -15.89 -1.88 -1.63
N ASN A 457 -16.18 -2.26 -0.38
CA ASN A 457 -15.36 -1.92 0.77
C ASN A 457 -14.23 -2.95 0.91
N HIS A 458 -13.01 -2.48 0.97
CA HIS A 458 -11.80 -3.31 1.15
C HIS A 458 -11.16 -3.14 2.54
N GLY A 459 -11.87 -2.52 3.50
CA GLY A 459 -11.35 -2.21 4.83
C GLY A 459 -10.24 -1.13 4.82
N ALA A 460 -10.15 -0.34 3.75
CA ALA A 460 -9.30 0.83 3.65
C ALA A 460 -10.03 2.10 4.12
N ALA A 461 -9.36 3.25 4.08
CA ALA A 461 -9.99 4.54 4.32
C ALA A 461 -10.92 4.95 3.16
N ASP A 462 -10.78 4.30 2.00
CA ASP A 462 -11.58 4.56 0.80
C ASP A 462 -12.16 3.26 0.24
N GLY A 463 -13.43 3.33 -0.16
CA GLY A 463 -14.14 2.29 -0.89
C GLY A 463 -13.92 2.44 -2.40
N ARG A 464 -13.96 1.32 -3.09
CA ARG A 464 -13.85 1.27 -4.56
C ARG A 464 -15.23 1.25 -5.18
N VAL A 465 -15.47 2.16 -6.11
CA VAL A 465 -16.77 2.29 -6.79
C VAL A 465 -16.58 2.28 -8.31
N VAL A 466 -17.48 1.60 -9.00
CA VAL A 466 -17.71 1.79 -10.44
C VAL A 466 -19.13 2.28 -10.63
N ALA A 467 -19.28 3.36 -11.38
CA ALA A 467 -20.57 3.89 -11.76
C ALA A 467 -20.64 4.11 -13.28
N GLY A 468 -21.70 3.64 -13.92
CA GLY A 468 -22.07 4.00 -15.27
C GLY A 468 -23.07 5.16 -15.24
N LEU A 469 -22.85 6.17 -16.06
CA LEU A 469 -23.72 7.34 -16.22
C LEU A 469 -24.19 7.43 -17.65
N VAL A 470 -25.48 7.58 -17.88
CA VAL A 470 -26.02 7.87 -19.20
C VAL A 470 -25.87 9.36 -19.46
N VAL A 471 -24.91 9.73 -20.29
CA VAL A 471 -24.55 11.12 -20.56
C VAL A 471 -24.75 11.40 -22.06
N PRO A 472 -25.72 12.26 -22.44
CA PRO A 472 -25.89 12.68 -23.84
C PRO A 472 -24.59 13.22 -24.42
N GLU A 473 -24.32 12.93 -25.70
CA GLU A 473 -23.08 13.30 -26.39
C GLU A 473 -22.76 14.79 -26.24
N GLU A 474 -23.79 15.64 -26.34
CA GLU A 474 -23.69 17.10 -26.20
C GLU A 474 -23.29 17.54 -24.77
N GLU A 475 -23.50 16.70 -23.75
CA GLU A 475 -23.16 17.00 -22.36
C GLU A 475 -21.84 16.36 -21.88
N ARG A 476 -21.18 15.51 -22.67
CA ARG A 476 -19.95 14.81 -22.26
C ARG A 476 -18.85 15.77 -21.81
N HIS A 477 -18.75 16.94 -22.43
CA HIS A 477 -17.79 17.97 -22.03
C HIS A 477 -18.01 18.53 -20.62
N LEU A 478 -19.18 18.33 -20.02
CA LEU A 478 -19.52 18.81 -18.66
C LEU A 478 -19.18 17.80 -17.56
N VAL A 479 -18.91 16.55 -17.92
CA VAL A 479 -18.68 15.46 -16.95
C VAL A 479 -17.49 15.78 -16.06
N GLY A 480 -16.34 16.16 -16.66
CA GLY A 480 -15.13 16.46 -15.89
C GLY A 480 -15.36 17.55 -14.82
N ALA A 481 -15.98 18.67 -15.21
CA ALA A 481 -16.25 19.75 -14.26
C ALA A 481 -17.21 19.32 -13.12
N ALA A 482 -18.22 18.52 -13.43
CA ALA A 482 -19.16 18.01 -12.42
C ALA A 482 -18.48 17.03 -11.46
N LEU A 483 -17.56 16.20 -11.94
CA LEU A 483 -16.80 15.26 -11.12
C LEU A 483 -15.77 15.97 -10.24
N ASP A 484 -15.13 17.02 -10.75
CA ASP A 484 -14.19 17.84 -9.98
C ASP A 484 -14.91 18.55 -8.79
N GLU A 485 -16.17 18.98 -8.96
CA GLU A 485 -16.99 19.52 -7.88
C GLU A 485 -17.30 18.46 -6.80
N ILE A 486 -17.41 17.18 -7.17
CA ILE A 486 -17.60 16.07 -6.22
C ILE A 486 -16.34 15.90 -5.38
N GLY A 487 -15.16 16.09 -5.97
CA GLY A 487 -13.89 16.10 -5.27
C GLY A 487 -13.40 14.71 -4.84
N TYR A 488 -13.93 13.64 -5.44
CA TYR A 488 -13.41 12.27 -5.25
C TYR A 488 -12.48 11.92 -6.41
N PRO A 489 -11.36 11.24 -6.16
CA PRO A 489 -10.52 10.69 -7.22
C PRO A 489 -11.34 9.80 -8.16
N TYR A 490 -11.18 9.99 -9.47
CA TYR A 490 -11.88 9.18 -10.46
C TYR A 490 -11.03 8.88 -11.69
N TRP A 491 -11.38 7.83 -12.41
CA TRP A 491 -10.80 7.42 -13.68
C TRP A 491 -11.92 7.10 -14.66
N ASP A 492 -11.78 7.58 -15.88
CA ASP A 492 -12.68 7.22 -16.99
C ASP A 492 -12.30 5.82 -17.49
N GLU A 493 -13.24 4.89 -17.40
CA GLU A 493 -13.09 3.49 -17.79
C GLU A 493 -13.97 3.14 -19.02
N SER A 494 -14.55 4.15 -19.69
CA SER A 494 -15.46 3.94 -20.83
C SER A 494 -14.80 3.23 -22.02
N GLU A 495 -13.50 3.42 -22.19
CA GLU A 495 -12.70 2.75 -23.19
C GLU A 495 -12.01 1.47 -22.68
N ASN A 496 -12.22 1.11 -21.42
CA ASN A 496 -11.60 -0.06 -20.83
C ASN A 496 -12.09 -1.34 -21.52
N PRO A 497 -11.17 -2.19 -22.00
CA PRO A 497 -11.55 -3.41 -22.72
C PRO A 497 -12.38 -4.39 -21.89
N ALA A 498 -12.18 -4.44 -20.58
CA ALA A 498 -12.99 -5.29 -19.69
C ALA A 498 -14.44 -4.80 -19.62
N TYR A 499 -14.64 -3.47 -19.54
CA TYR A 499 -15.99 -2.89 -19.62
C TYR A 499 -16.66 -3.24 -20.93
N ARG A 500 -16.01 -2.98 -22.05
CA ARG A 500 -16.57 -3.20 -23.40
C ARG A 500 -16.97 -4.66 -23.68
N LEU A 501 -16.23 -5.62 -23.11
CA LEU A 501 -16.51 -7.04 -23.30
C LEU A 501 -17.64 -7.59 -22.42
N PHE A 502 -17.80 -7.08 -21.21
CA PHE A 502 -18.67 -7.70 -20.20
C PHE A 502 -19.85 -6.83 -19.79
N LEU A 503 -19.79 -5.55 -19.96
CA LEU A 503 -20.79 -4.60 -19.47
C LEU A 503 -21.27 -3.59 -20.50
N GLY A 504 -20.42 -3.24 -21.49
CA GLY A 504 -20.68 -2.24 -22.53
C GLY A 504 -21.46 -2.74 -23.75
#